data_245b1c65fef3acc5620f5b35fa46e408
#
_entry.id   245b1c65fef3acc5620f5b35fa46e408
#
_cell.length_a   1.000
_cell.length_b   1.000
_cell.length_c   1.000
_cell.angle_alpha   90.00
_cell.angle_beta   90.00
_cell.angle_gamma   90.00
#
_symmetry.space_group_name_H-M   'P 1'
#
loop_
_entity.id
_entity.type
_entity.pdbx_description
1 polymer ?
#
loop_
_entity_poly.entity_id
_entity_poly.type
_entity_poly.pdbx_seq_one_letter_code
_entity_poly.pdbx_strand_id
1 'polypeptide(L)'
;MKKAILSVSNKTGIVEFAKALTQLNYELYSTGGTKRILDEANVPVRSVSDLTHFPEIMDGRVKTLHPAVHGGILADRNKPQHLNELSEQHIDLIDMVVVNLYPFQQTVANPDVTMDEAIENIDIGGPTMLRAAAKNYKHVTTIVHPADYHEVLTRLRNDSLDESYRQSLMIKVFEHTAEYDEAIVRFFKGDKETLRYGENPQQSAYFVRTSNAKHTIAGAKQLHGKQLSYNNIKDADATLALVKKFDTPAAVAVKHMNPCGVGIGDTIEQAFQHAYEADSQSIFGGIVALNRAVTPELAEQLYSIFLEVIIAPKFTDKALNILKQKKNVRLLEIDMTIDSNEEEFVSVSGGYLVQDKDNYVVPKEEMKVVTEVAPTDEQWEAMLLGWKVVPSVKSNAIILSNNKQTVGIGAGQMNRVGAAKIALERAIEINDHVALVSDGFFPMGDTVELAAQHGIKTIIQPGGSIKDQDSIDMANKHGIAMVVTGTRHFKH
;
A
#
# COMPACT_ATOMS: atom_id res chain seq x y z
N MET A 1 26.31 47.16 3.54
CA MET A 1 24.93 46.69 3.83
C MET A 1 24.96 45.19 3.92
N LYS A 2 24.35 44.59 4.98
CA LYS A 2 24.25 43.13 5.11
C LYS A 2 23.25 42.56 4.08
N LYS A 3 23.44 41.34 3.59
CA LYS A 3 22.57 40.72 2.59
C LYS A 3 21.86 39.49 3.15
N ALA A 4 20.57 39.38 2.86
CA ALA A 4 19.75 38.23 3.25
C ALA A 4 19.02 37.62 2.03
N ILE A 5 19.03 36.30 1.93
CA ILE A 5 18.23 35.55 0.96
C ILE A 5 17.02 34.94 1.67
N LEU A 6 15.82 35.25 1.19
CA LEU A 6 14.54 34.78 1.71
C LEU A 6 13.83 33.94 0.64
N SER A 7 13.68 32.65 0.89
CA SER A 7 12.96 31.72 -0.02
C SER A 7 12.20 30.70 0.84
N VAL A 8 10.97 31.01 1.21
CA VAL A 8 10.19 30.19 2.14
C VAL A 8 8.94 29.62 1.45
N SER A 9 8.63 28.36 1.73
CA SER A 9 7.36 27.73 1.38
C SER A 9 6.26 28.18 2.35
N ASN A 10 6.49 28.05 3.66
CA ASN A 10 5.61 28.59 4.69
C ASN A 10 5.80 30.09 4.83
N LYS A 11 4.78 30.85 4.46
CA LYS A 11 4.78 32.34 4.44
C LYS A 11 4.47 33.01 5.78
N THR A 12 4.23 32.23 6.82
CA THR A 12 3.84 32.77 8.15
C THR A 12 4.90 33.75 8.66
N GLY A 13 4.50 34.99 8.92
CA GLY A 13 5.33 36.04 9.52
C GLY A 13 6.48 36.58 8.65
N ILE A 14 6.61 36.14 7.38
CA ILE A 14 7.76 36.53 6.52
C ILE A 14 7.74 38.01 6.16
N VAL A 15 6.58 38.63 6.02
CA VAL A 15 6.45 40.04 5.64
C VAL A 15 6.94 40.94 6.79
N GLU A 16 6.49 40.68 8.01
CA GLU A 16 6.90 41.42 9.20
C GLU A 16 8.38 41.25 9.48
N PHE A 17 8.87 40.02 9.30
CA PHE A 17 10.29 39.70 9.44
C PHE A 17 11.16 40.45 8.43
N ALA A 18 10.76 40.45 7.15
CA ALA A 18 11.45 41.15 6.09
C ALA A 18 11.46 42.67 6.28
N LYS A 19 10.33 43.28 6.71
CA LYS A 19 10.23 44.72 7.07
C LYS A 19 11.22 45.06 8.18
N ALA A 20 11.30 44.22 9.21
CA ALA A 20 12.23 44.43 10.31
C ALA A 20 13.70 44.32 9.89
N LEU A 21 14.04 43.37 9.00
CA LEU A 21 15.38 43.25 8.44
C LEU A 21 15.78 44.46 7.61
N THR A 22 14.87 45.02 6.82
CA THR A 22 15.11 46.26 6.06
C THR A 22 15.41 47.42 7.00
N GLN A 23 14.69 47.56 8.12
CA GLN A 23 14.96 48.56 9.15
C GLN A 23 16.33 48.36 9.86
N LEU A 24 16.81 47.10 9.87
CA LEU A 24 18.13 46.72 10.40
C LEU A 24 19.25 46.77 9.32
N ASN A 25 19.00 47.48 8.20
CA ASN A 25 19.92 47.74 7.14
C ASN A 25 20.39 46.47 6.37
N TYR A 26 19.46 45.52 6.21
CA TYR A 26 19.63 44.37 5.30
C TYR A 26 19.11 44.68 3.90
N GLU A 27 19.87 44.33 2.89
CA GLU A 27 19.41 44.22 1.49
C GLU A 27 18.84 42.81 1.29
N LEU A 28 17.59 42.74 0.81
CA LEU A 28 16.86 41.51 0.70
C LEU A 28 16.84 40.98 -0.74
N TYR A 29 17.11 39.68 -0.87
CA TYR A 29 16.99 38.93 -2.13
C TYR A 29 15.98 37.81 -1.98
N SER A 30 15.17 37.56 -3.01
CA SER A 30 14.15 36.53 -2.92
C SER A 30 13.84 35.90 -4.28
N THR A 31 13.13 34.78 -4.27
CA THR A 31 12.72 34.03 -5.46
C THR A 31 11.21 33.82 -5.47
N GLY A 32 10.64 33.66 -6.68
CA GLY A 32 9.29 33.16 -6.93
C GLY A 32 8.20 33.74 -6.03
N GLY A 33 7.42 32.85 -5.41
CA GLY A 33 6.28 33.22 -4.59
C GLY A 33 6.61 34.03 -3.32
N THR A 34 7.82 33.90 -2.76
CA THR A 34 8.22 34.73 -1.62
C THR A 34 8.46 36.17 -2.06
N LYS A 35 9.14 36.37 -3.18
CA LYS A 35 9.37 37.70 -3.73
C LYS A 35 8.05 38.41 -4.01
N ARG A 36 7.09 37.74 -4.67
CA ARG A 36 5.77 38.31 -4.99
C ARG A 36 5.05 38.82 -3.73
N ILE A 37 5.02 38.03 -2.66
CA ILE A 37 4.34 38.44 -1.40
C ILE A 37 5.03 39.64 -0.75
N LEU A 38 6.36 39.72 -0.82
CA LEU A 38 7.12 40.85 -0.29
C LEU A 38 6.89 42.11 -1.14
N ASP A 39 6.85 41.99 -2.46
CA ASP A 39 6.53 43.10 -3.38
C ASP A 39 5.10 43.64 -3.14
N GLU A 40 4.10 42.77 -3.03
CA GLU A 40 2.71 43.11 -2.70
C GLU A 40 2.57 43.84 -1.35
N ALA A 41 3.45 43.50 -0.39
CA ALA A 41 3.51 44.18 0.92
C ALA A 41 4.41 45.41 0.93
N ASN A 42 4.87 45.90 -0.22
CA ASN A 42 5.78 47.03 -0.40
C ASN A 42 7.07 46.91 0.41
N VAL A 43 7.63 45.73 0.54
CA VAL A 43 8.95 45.49 1.14
C VAL A 43 10.00 45.58 0.03
N PRO A 44 11.01 46.44 0.17
CA PRO A 44 12.11 46.49 -0.81
C PRO A 44 12.83 45.14 -0.89
N VAL A 45 12.71 44.44 -2.00
CA VAL A 45 13.30 43.13 -2.25
C VAL A 45 13.75 42.99 -3.70
N ARG A 46 14.95 42.49 -3.90
CA ARG A 46 15.52 42.23 -5.24
C ARG A 46 15.36 40.76 -5.62
N SER A 47 15.42 40.47 -6.91
CA SER A 47 15.47 39.10 -7.41
C SER A 47 16.85 38.46 -7.11
N VAL A 48 16.88 37.15 -6.86
CA VAL A 48 18.15 36.41 -6.85
C VAL A 48 18.87 36.50 -8.18
N SER A 49 18.15 36.67 -9.30
CA SER A 49 18.75 36.93 -10.61
C SER A 49 19.55 38.24 -10.65
N ASP A 50 19.21 39.23 -9.83
CA ASP A 50 20.01 40.46 -9.72
C ASP A 50 21.35 40.24 -8.98
N LEU A 51 21.39 39.24 -8.10
CA LEU A 51 22.59 38.82 -7.38
C LEU A 51 23.50 37.91 -8.26
N THR A 52 22.89 37.04 -9.07
CA THR A 52 23.61 36.07 -9.87
C THR A 52 23.99 36.60 -11.24
N HIS A 53 23.34 37.66 -11.71
CA HIS A 53 23.38 38.15 -13.11
C HIS A 53 23.07 37.03 -14.14
N PHE A 54 22.28 36.05 -13.72
CA PHE A 54 21.89 34.90 -14.51
C PHE A 54 20.36 34.70 -14.46
N PRO A 55 19.69 34.45 -15.59
CA PRO A 55 18.26 34.24 -15.60
C PRO A 55 17.86 32.91 -14.91
N GLU A 56 16.66 32.84 -14.41
CA GLU A 56 16.03 31.58 -14.00
C GLU A 56 15.77 30.72 -15.25
N ILE A 57 16.18 29.43 -15.21
CA ILE A 57 16.05 28.50 -16.34
C ILE A 57 15.38 27.19 -15.89
N MET A 58 14.96 26.37 -16.88
CA MET A 58 14.34 25.06 -16.65
C MET A 58 13.12 25.17 -15.72
N ASP A 59 12.20 26.11 -16.03
CA ASP A 59 10.98 26.35 -15.24
C ASP A 59 11.24 26.60 -13.75
N GLY A 60 12.41 27.18 -13.42
CA GLY A 60 12.79 27.51 -12.06
C GLY A 60 13.57 26.42 -11.30
N ARG A 61 13.87 25.29 -11.93
CA ARG A 61 14.74 24.27 -11.29
C ARG A 61 16.14 24.78 -11.01
N VAL A 62 16.65 25.71 -11.83
CA VAL A 62 17.96 26.36 -11.64
C VAL A 62 17.78 27.85 -11.47
N LYS A 63 17.94 28.34 -10.26
CA LYS A 63 17.89 29.76 -9.90
C LYS A 63 18.86 30.16 -8.79
N THR A 64 18.99 29.32 -7.78
CA THR A 64 19.88 29.54 -6.61
C THR A 64 21.16 28.69 -6.66
N LEU A 65 21.21 27.69 -7.55
CA LEU A 65 22.40 26.87 -7.76
C LEU A 65 23.43 27.62 -8.63
N HIS A 66 24.05 28.63 -8.05
CA HIS A 66 24.98 29.51 -8.74
C HIS A 66 26.17 29.85 -7.85
N PRO A 67 27.39 29.96 -8.41
CA PRO A 67 28.59 30.32 -7.64
C PRO A 67 28.47 31.65 -6.88
N ALA A 68 27.78 32.65 -7.41
CA ALA A 68 27.53 33.92 -6.70
C ALA A 68 26.72 33.74 -5.41
N VAL A 69 25.76 32.81 -5.38
CA VAL A 69 24.99 32.50 -4.16
C VAL A 69 25.85 31.69 -3.19
N HIS A 70 26.36 30.54 -3.64
CA HIS A 70 27.08 29.61 -2.77
C HIS A 70 28.44 30.12 -2.34
N GLY A 71 29.16 30.87 -3.19
CA GLY A 71 30.41 31.55 -2.82
C GLY A 71 30.17 32.59 -1.73
N GLY A 72 29.15 33.44 -1.89
CA GLY A 72 28.78 34.44 -0.88
C GLY A 72 28.37 33.84 0.48
N ILE A 73 27.74 32.64 0.48
CA ILE A 73 27.36 31.92 1.69
C ILE A 73 28.56 31.19 2.32
N LEU A 74 29.40 30.50 1.53
CA LEU A 74 30.42 29.56 2.02
C LEU A 74 31.76 30.23 2.37
N ALA A 75 31.99 31.47 2.00
CA ALA A 75 33.26 32.14 2.27
C ALA A 75 33.56 32.21 3.76
N ASP A 76 34.69 31.65 4.17
CA ASP A 76 35.25 31.82 5.51
C ASP A 76 35.86 33.21 5.61
N ARG A 77 35.20 34.08 6.35
CA ARG A 77 35.58 35.51 6.47
C ARG A 77 36.91 35.74 7.23
N ASN A 78 37.42 34.71 7.90
CA ASN A 78 38.73 34.74 8.56
C ASN A 78 39.89 34.42 7.61
N LYS A 79 39.59 34.03 6.36
CA LYS A 79 40.60 33.70 5.34
C LYS A 79 40.68 34.81 4.29
N PRO A 80 41.75 35.62 4.28
CA PRO A 80 41.93 36.69 3.29
C PRO A 80 41.86 36.19 1.83
N GLN A 81 42.33 34.97 1.56
CA GLN A 81 42.27 34.38 0.22
C GLN A 81 40.83 34.25 -0.25
N HIS A 82 39.88 33.76 0.57
CA HIS A 82 38.48 33.63 0.20
C HIS A 82 37.85 34.98 -0.17
N LEU A 83 38.17 36.03 0.63
CA LEU A 83 37.66 37.38 0.36
C LEU A 83 38.23 37.98 -0.92
N ASN A 84 39.52 37.73 -1.24
CA ASN A 84 40.11 38.14 -2.48
C ASN A 84 39.48 37.43 -3.69
N GLU A 85 39.28 36.10 -3.61
CA GLU A 85 38.63 35.32 -4.68
C GLU A 85 37.22 35.82 -4.94
N LEU A 86 36.42 36.12 -3.90
CA LEU A 86 35.08 36.70 -4.05
C LEU A 86 35.15 38.08 -4.73
N SER A 87 36.10 38.91 -4.31
CA SER A 87 36.28 40.26 -4.89
C SER A 87 36.63 40.20 -6.38
N GLU A 88 37.55 39.32 -6.77
CA GLU A 88 37.93 39.09 -8.16
C GLU A 88 36.76 38.60 -9.02
N GLN A 89 35.85 37.83 -8.47
CA GLN A 89 34.67 37.30 -9.17
C GLN A 89 33.42 38.20 -8.98
N HIS A 90 33.56 39.36 -8.33
CA HIS A 90 32.44 40.27 -8.03
C HIS A 90 31.31 39.61 -7.26
N ILE A 91 31.63 38.72 -6.34
CA ILE A 91 30.68 37.99 -5.51
C ILE A 91 30.53 38.68 -4.14
N ASP A 92 29.30 39.00 -3.81
CA ASP A 92 28.98 39.62 -2.52
C ASP A 92 28.80 38.58 -1.42
N LEU A 93 29.16 38.94 -0.18
CA LEU A 93 28.90 38.13 1.01
C LEU A 93 27.39 38.08 1.35
N ILE A 94 26.91 36.92 1.75
CA ILE A 94 25.56 36.71 2.27
C ILE A 94 25.64 36.52 3.78
N ASP A 95 24.86 37.30 4.54
CA ASP A 95 24.87 37.30 5.99
C ASP A 95 23.77 36.47 6.61
N MET A 96 22.68 36.26 5.87
CA MET A 96 21.52 35.51 6.36
C MET A 96 20.86 34.71 5.24
N VAL A 97 20.41 33.49 5.57
CA VAL A 97 19.62 32.61 4.72
C VAL A 97 18.37 32.19 5.47
N VAL A 98 17.19 32.53 4.92
CA VAL A 98 15.88 32.20 5.47
C VAL A 98 15.16 31.34 4.46
N VAL A 99 15.15 30.05 4.72
CA VAL A 99 14.59 29.04 3.80
C VAL A 99 13.85 27.99 4.60
N ASN A 100 12.67 27.65 4.20
CA ASN A 100 12.03 26.39 4.57
C ASN A 100 11.62 25.64 3.31
N LEU A 101 11.74 24.34 3.36
CA LEU A 101 11.60 23.48 2.20
C LEU A 101 10.14 23.34 1.75
N TYR A 102 9.93 22.94 0.51
CA TYR A 102 8.61 22.59 0.02
C TYR A 102 8.02 21.49 0.91
N PRO A 103 6.70 21.53 1.19
CA PRO A 103 6.07 20.56 2.08
C PRO A 103 5.87 19.21 1.38
N PHE A 104 6.95 18.51 1.06
CA PHE A 104 6.93 17.20 0.39
C PHE A 104 5.95 16.24 1.07
N GLN A 105 5.97 16.19 2.41
CA GLN A 105 5.03 15.35 3.18
C GLN A 105 3.56 15.70 2.91
N GLN A 106 3.22 16.99 2.73
CA GLN A 106 1.84 17.40 2.42
C GLN A 106 1.46 17.05 0.99
N THR A 107 2.40 17.17 0.05
CA THR A 107 2.20 16.80 -1.35
C THR A 107 1.91 15.30 -1.47
N VAL A 108 2.74 14.45 -0.86
CA VAL A 108 2.59 12.99 -0.93
C VAL A 108 1.49 12.44 -0.01
N ALA A 109 0.93 13.24 0.89
CA ALA A 109 -0.25 12.89 1.66
C ALA A 109 -1.54 12.95 0.83
N ASN A 110 -1.51 13.58 -0.35
CA ASN A 110 -2.63 13.53 -1.30
C ASN A 110 -2.69 12.13 -1.92
N PRO A 111 -3.81 11.40 -1.77
CA PRO A 111 -3.95 10.04 -2.31
C PRO A 111 -3.84 9.98 -3.83
N ASP A 112 -4.13 11.08 -4.52
CA ASP A 112 -4.16 11.17 -5.98
C ASP A 112 -2.83 11.68 -6.57
N VAL A 113 -1.77 11.85 -5.74
CA VAL A 113 -0.47 12.31 -6.21
C VAL A 113 0.16 11.25 -7.13
N THR A 114 0.58 11.69 -8.30
CA THR A 114 1.35 10.84 -9.22
C THR A 114 2.82 10.77 -8.81
N MET A 115 3.53 9.74 -9.29
CA MET A 115 4.97 9.60 -9.06
C MET A 115 5.75 10.80 -9.63
N ASP A 116 5.36 11.28 -10.81
CA ASP A 116 6.00 12.44 -11.46
C ASP A 116 5.79 13.73 -10.66
N GLU A 117 4.60 13.95 -10.12
CA GLU A 117 4.32 15.09 -9.23
C GLU A 117 5.13 15.00 -7.93
N ALA A 118 5.25 13.82 -7.34
CA ALA A 118 6.08 13.62 -6.16
C ALA A 118 7.55 13.94 -6.44
N ILE A 119 8.10 13.47 -7.57
CA ILE A 119 9.48 13.74 -8.00
C ILE A 119 9.68 15.24 -8.25
N GLU A 120 8.74 15.91 -8.94
CA GLU A 120 8.84 17.34 -9.25
C GLU A 120 8.82 18.22 -7.99
N ASN A 121 8.20 17.76 -6.90
CA ASN A 121 8.16 18.46 -5.62
C ASN A 121 9.39 18.22 -4.72
N ILE A 122 10.42 17.51 -5.20
CA ILE A 122 11.70 17.38 -4.49
C ILE A 122 12.47 18.68 -4.63
N ASP A 123 12.65 19.40 -3.50
CA ASP A 123 13.42 20.65 -3.46
C ASP A 123 14.92 20.38 -3.51
N ILE A 124 15.61 20.96 -4.49
CA ILE A 124 17.07 20.87 -4.66
C ILE A 124 17.75 22.14 -4.14
N GLY A 125 17.23 23.30 -4.52
CA GLY A 125 17.84 24.60 -4.23
C GLY A 125 17.80 24.98 -2.76
N GLY A 126 16.70 24.70 -2.08
CA GLY A 126 16.51 24.97 -0.66
C GLY A 126 17.50 24.22 0.22
N PRO A 127 17.56 22.87 0.14
CA PRO A 127 18.52 22.09 0.93
C PRO A 127 19.97 22.47 0.69
N THR A 128 20.36 22.78 -0.55
CA THR A 128 21.76 23.18 -0.86
C THR A 128 22.15 24.50 -0.22
N MET A 129 21.27 25.52 -0.28
CA MET A 129 21.50 26.80 0.40
C MET A 129 21.55 26.65 1.94
N LEU A 130 20.60 25.89 2.50
CA LEU A 130 20.54 25.62 3.92
C LEU A 130 21.82 24.95 4.45
N ARG A 131 22.25 23.89 3.78
CA ARG A 131 23.46 23.15 4.17
C ARG A 131 24.72 23.98 4.02
N ALA A 132 24.82 24.81 2.97
CA ALA A 132 25.92 25.74 2.78
C ALA A 132 25.99 26.77 3.91
N ALA A 133 24.86 27.39 4.26
CA ALA A 133 24.78 28.40 5.31
C ALA A 133 25.03 27.80 6.71
N ALA A 134 24.44 26.63 6.99
CA ALA A 134 24.69 25.89 8.22
C ALA A 134 26.17 25.51 8.41
N LYS A 135 26.84 25.04 7.35
CA LYS A 135 28.29 24.78 7.38
C LYS A 135 29.10 26.03 7.79
N ASN A 136 28.64 27.22 7.37
CA ASN A 136 29.31 28.48 7.64
C ASN A 136 28.62 29.30 8.77
N TYR A 137 27.99 28.62 9.75
CA TYR A 137 27.20 29.24 10.83
C TYR A 137 27.94 30.30 11.60
N LYS A 138 29.27 30.27 11.66
CA LYS A 138 30.09 31.30 12.33
C LYS A 138 29.87 32.69 11.71
N HIS A 139 29.60 32.74 10.43
CA HIS A 139 29.48 33.97 9.66
C HIS A 139 28.07 34.22 9.11
N VAL A 140 27.25 33.18 8.95
CA VAL A 140 25.94 33.24 8.31
C VAL A 140 24.84 32.78 9.29
N THR A 141 23.81 33.59 9.43
CA THR A 141 22.63 33.24 10.20
C THR A 141 21.65 32.47 9.31
N THR A 142 21.26 31.25 9.72
CA THR A 142 20.36 30.42 8.93
C THR A 142 19.06 30.15 9.69
N ILE A 143 17.91 30.37 9.08
CA ILE A 143 16.61 30.21 9.71
C ILE A 143 15.73 29.29 8.86
N VAL A 144 15.19 28.24 9.46
CA VAL A 144 14.28 27.27 8.82
C VAL A 144 12.84 27.35 9.34
N HIS A 145 12.63 27.86 10.54
CA HIS A 145 11.30 27.91 11.16
C HIS A 145 10.82 29.35 11.40
N PRO A 146 9.59 29.70 11.02
CA PRO A 146 9.00 31.01 11.34
C PRO A 146 8.98 31.35 12.83
N ALA A 147 8.93 30.34 13.70
CA ALA A 147 8.99 30.52 15.16
C ALA A 147 10.28 31.20 15.66
N ASP A 148 11.37 31.11 14.89
CA ASP A 148 12.66 31.70 15.26
C ASP A 148 12.77 33.19 14.86
N TYR A 149 11.86 33.73 14.05
CA TYR A 149 11.93 35.11 13.56
C TYR A 149 12.00 36.14 14.68
N HIS A 150 11.14 35.98 15.67
CA HIS A 150 11.08 36.94 16.78
C HIS A 150 12.40 37.02 17.61
N GLU A 151 12.92 35.86 17.96
CA GLU A 151 14.15 35.76 18.74
C GLU A 151 15.37 36.28 17.96
N VAL A 152 15.47 35.92 16.65
CA VAL A 152 16.53 36.44 15.78
C VAL A 152 16.48 37.97 15.69
N LEU A 153 15.29 38.57 15.49
CA LEU A 153 15.14 40.03 15.45
C LEU A 153 15.49 40.68 16.77
N THR A 154 15.12 40.09 17.89
CA THR A 154 15.47 40.59 19.24
C THR A 154 16.97 40.60 19.43
N ARG A 155 17.65 39.53 19.06
CA ARG A 155 19.11 39.43 19.14
C ARG A 155 19.85 40.36 18.19
N LEU A 156 19.33 40.54 16.97
CA LEU A 156 19.89 41.52 16.01
C LEU A 156 19.81 42.97 16.53
N ARG A 157 18.69 43.35 17.16
CA ARG A 157 18.46 44.68 17.72
C ARG A 157 19.36 44.96 18.91
N ASN A 158 19.67 43.94 19.69
CA ASN A 158 20.47 44.04 20.90
C ASN A 158 21.97 43.72 20.69
N ASP A 159 22.38 43.53 19.44
CA ASP A 159 23.74 43.08 19.06
C ASP A 159 24.21 41.83 19.82
N SER A 160 23.27 40.90 20.11
CA SER A 160 23.48 39.68 20.92
C SER A 160 23.33 38.40 20.10
N LEU A 161 23.40 38.52 18.77
CA LEU A 161 23.38 37.34 17.85
C LEU A 161 24.77 36.71 17.81
N ASP A 162 25.10 35.91 18.83
CA ASP A 162 26.40 35.29 19.02
C ASP A 162 26.58 33.97 18.25
N GLU A 163 27.79 33.41 18.28
CA GLU A 163 28.14 32.16 17.60
C GLU A 163 27.35 30.96 18.17
N SER A 164 27.13 30.93 19.49
CA SER A 164 26.41 29.86 20.17
C SER A 164 24.96 29.77 19.68
N TYR A 165 24.28 30.90 19.54
CA TYR A 165 22.92 30.93 19.04
C TYR A 165 22.87 30.57 17.55
N ARG A 166 23.81 31.03 16.71
CA ARG A 166 23.91 30.59 15.33
C ARG A 166 24.16 29.08 15.19
N GLN A 167 24.93 28.49 16.12
CA GLN A 167 25.12 27.05 16.20
C GLN A 167 23.82 26.32 16.52
N SER A 168 22.98 26.83 17.40
CA SER A 168 21.67 26.26 17.69
C SER A 168 20.75 26.27 16.44
N LEU A 169 20.78 27.35 15.65
CA LEU A 169 20.07 27.43 14.40
C LEU A 169 20.63 26.46 13.35
N MET A 170 21.95 26.26 13.30
CA MET A 170 22.61 25.28 12.44
C MET A 170 22.11 23.85 12.73
N ILE A 171 21.96 23.48 13.99
CA ILE A 171 21.43 22.16 14.37
C ILE A 171 20.02 21.99 13.81
N LYS A 172 19.14 22.99 13.98
CA LYS A 172 17.78 22.96 13.42
C LYS A 172 17.76 22.79 11.89
N VAL A 173 18.75 23.35 11.18
CA VAL A 173 18.89 23.17 9.73
C VAL A 173 19.13 21.70 9.41
N PHE A 174 20.07 21.04 10.08
CA PHE A 174 20.38 19.63 9.81
C PHE A 174 19.25 18.69 10.23
N GLU A 175 18.55 19.00 11.34
CA GLU A 175 17.32 18.29 11.72
C GLU A 175 16.26 18.41 10.60
N HIS A 176 15.98 19.64 10.15
CA HIS A 176 14.99 19.91 9.10
C HIS A 176 15.33 19.23 7.76
N THR A 177 16.61 19.26 7.33
CA THR A 177 17.01 18.58 6.08
C THR A 177 17.01 17.06 6.23
N ALA A 178 17.36 16.52 7.41
CA ALA A 178 17.30 15.08 7.68
C ALA A 178 15.84 14.56 7.66
N GLU A 179 14.92 15.26 8.31
CA GLU A 179 13.48 14.95 8.28
C GLU A 179 12.91 15.01 6.87
N TYR A 180 13.37 16.00 6.09
CA TYR A 180 12.97 16.15 4.68
C TYR A 180 13.43 14.96 3.84
N ASP A 181 14.72 14.60 3.91
CA ASP A 181 15.28 13.46 3.18
C ASP A 181 14.67 12.15 3.63
N GLU A 182 14.40 11.99 4.96
CA GLU A 182 13.69 10.81 5.47
C GLU A 182 12.27 10.70 4.91
N ALA A 183 11.55 11.80 4.77
CA ALA A 183 10.21 11.82 4.19
C ALA A 183 10.23 11.36 2.72
N ILE A 184 11.23 11.80 1.94
CA ILE A 184 11.43 11.34 0.57
C ILE A 184 11.73 9.83 0.54
N VAL A 185 12.68 9.38 1.36
CA VAL A 185 13.02 7.95 1.47
C VAL A 185 11.80 7.11 1.88
N ARG A 186 11.01 7.61 2.84
CA ARG A 186 9.79 6.95 3.32
C ARG A 186 8.76 6.81 2.20
N PHE A 187 8.56 7.86 1.42
CA PHE A 187 7.63 7.82 0.29
C PHE A 187 8.04 6.77 -0.75
N PHE A 188 9.31 6.76 -1.18
CA PHE A 188 9.78 5.83 -2.22
C PHE A 188 10.01 4.40 -1.74
N LYS A 189 10.28 4.18 -0.45
CA LYS A 189 10.47 2.85 0.15
C LYS A 189 9.20 2.32 0.85
N GLY A 190 8.17 3.15 1.02
CA GLY A 190 7.03 2.89 1.88
C GLY A 190 7.36 2.99 3.39
N ASP A 191 6.32 3.10 4.21
CA ASP A 191 6.44 3.11 5.67
C ASP A 191 6.82 1.71 6.18
N LYS A 192 7.89 1.62 6.97
CA LYS A 192 8.30 0.38 7.63
C LYS A 192 7.68 0.30 9.02
N GLU A 193 6.78 -0.66 9.21
CA GLU A 193 6.26 -1.02 10.52
C GLU A 193 6.98 -2.29 11.01
N THR A 194 7.72 -2.21 12.10
CA THR A 194 8.39 -3.38 12.70
C THR A 194 7.33 -4.33 13.25
N LEU A 195 7.39 -5.58 12.80
CA LEU A 195 6.54 -6.65 13.29
C LEU A 195 7.26 -7.42 14.40
N ARG A 196 6.48 -8.09 15.24
CA ARG A 196 7.02 -8.83 16.38
C ARG A 196 8.05 -9.90 15.95
N TYR A 197 7.78 -10.60 14.86
CA TYR A 197 8.63 -11.56 14.16
C TYR A 197 8.01 -11.88 12.79
N GLY A 198 8.71 -12.64 11.94
CA GLY A 198 8.24 -13.09 10.64
C GLY A 198 7.25 -14.25 10.70
N GLU A 199 7.35 -15.20 9.77
CA GLU A 199 6.53 -16.42 9.84
C GLU A 199 6.83 -17.23 11.10
N ASN A 200 8.08 -17.20 11.53
CA ASN A 200 8.58 -17.92 12.70
C ASN A 200 9.26 -16.98 13.70
N PRO A 201 9.27 -17.32 15.01
CA PRO A 201 9.80 -16.42 16.06
C PRO A 201 11.25 -15.99 15.91
N GLN A 202 12.08 -16.78 15.23
CA GLN A 202 13.50 -16.49 14.99
C GLN A 202 13.74 -15.54 13.82
N GLN A 203 12.71 -15.16 13.06
CA GLN A 203 12.82 -14.29 11.90
C GLN A 203 12.42 -12.87 12.26
N SER A 204 13.33 -11.91 12.08
CA SER A 204 12.95 -10.49 12.14
C SER A 204 12.12 -10.09 10.92
N ALA A 205 11.12 -9.24 11.12
CA ALA A 205 10.23 -8.80 10.05
C ALA A 205 9.75 -7.36 10.21
N TYR A 206 9.41 -6.76 9.11
CA TYR A 206 8.73 -5.47 9.06
C TYR A 206 7.73 -5.47 7.90
N PHE A 207 6.69 -4.66 8.04
CA PHE A 207 5.73 -4.39 6.99
C PHE A 207 6.07 -3.06 6.33
N VAL A 208 6.15 -3.04 5.00
CA VAL A 208 6.36 -1.81 4.21
C VAL A 208 5.03 -1.43 3.61
N ARG A 209 4.49 -0.28 4.01
CA ARG A 209 3.26 0.25 3.43
C ARG A 209 3.58 1.03 2.17
N THR A 210 2.81 0.82 1.11
CA THR A 210 2.87 1.61 -0.12
C THR A 210 1.89 2.79 -0.04
N SER A 211 2.08 3.81 -0.88
CA SER A 211 1.23 5.01 -0.89
C SER A 211 -0.23 4.73 -1.31
N ASN A 212 -0.47 3.70 -2.11
CA ASN A 212 -1.81 3.34 -2.62
C ASN A 212 -2.43 2.19 -1.82
N ALA A 213 -2.61 2.40 -0.51
CA ALA A 213 -3.06 1.34 0.40
C ALA A 213 -4.56 1.33 0.69
N LYS A 214 -5.36 2.21 0.10
CA LYS A 214 -6.73 2.58 0.53
C LYS A 214 -7.71 1.39 0.69
N HIS A 215 -7.66 0.43 -0.22
CA HIS A 215 -8.58 -0.72 -0.28
C HIS A 215 -7.88 -2.04 0.07
N THR A 216 -6.76 -1.98 0.77
CA THR A 216 -5.88 -3.11 1.10
C THR A 216 -5.74 -3.28 2.60
N ILE A 217 -5.11 -4.37 3.04
CA ILE A 217 -4.79 -4.58 4.46
C ILE A 217 -3.89 -3.46 5.01
N ALA A 218 -3.03 -2.88 4.19
CA ALA A 218 -2.18 -1.77 4.58
C ALA A 218 -2.96 -0.49 4.93
N GLY A 219 -4.10 -0.25 4.27
CA GLY A 219 -5.01 0.88 4.53
C GLY A 219 -6.13 0.57 5.53
N ALA A 220 -6.18 -0.64 6.08
CA ALA A 220 -7.22 -1.06 6.99
C ALA A 220 -7.24 -0.23 8.28
N LYS A 221 -8.44 0.13 8.74
CA LYS A 221 -8.64 0.71 10.06
C LYS A 221 -8.84 -0.41 11.09
N GLN A 222 -7.85 -0.63 11.94
CA GLN A 222 -7.97 -1.56 13.04
C GLN A 222 -8.79 -0.94 14.18
N LEU A 223 -9.97 -1.51 14.44
CA LEU A 223 -10.92 -1.02 15.44
C LEU A 223 -10.70 -1.64 16.83
N HIS A 224 -10.07 -2.81 16.89
CA HIS A 224 -9.84 -3.57 18.12
C HIS A 224 -8.73 -4.61 17.97
N GLY A 225 -8.21 -5.08 19.10
CA GLY A 225 -7.31 -6.23 19.24
C GLY A 225 -5.83 -5.86 19.23
N LYS A 226 -4.98 -6.89 19.26
CA LYS A 226 -3.52 -6.75 19.22
C LYS A 226 -3.05 -6.33 17.85
N GLN A 227 -1.82 -5.80 17.75
CA GLN A 227 -1.14 -5.55 16.48
C GLN A 227 -1.17 -6.80 15.58
N LEU A 228 -1.31 -6.59 14.27
CA LEU A 228 -1.25 -7.67 13.29
C LEU A 228 0.16 -8.30 13.28
N SER A 229 0.22 -9.62 13.24
CA SER A 229 1.47 -10.34 13.00
C SER A 229 1.72 -10.48 11.50
N TYR A 230 2.93 -10.88 11.12
CA TYR A 230 3.29 -11.23 9.76
C TYR A 230 2.29 -12.20 9.12
N ASN A 231 1.98 -13.30 9.82
CA ASN A 231 1.02 -14.30 9.33
C ASN A 231 -0.41 -13.74 9.25
N ASN A 232 -0.83 -12.88 10.21
CA ASN A 232 -2.14 -12.24 10.13
C ASN A 232 -2.26 -11.35 8.88
N ILE A 233 -1.22 -10.60 8.51
CA ILE A 233 -1.23 -9.75 7.31
C ILE A 233 -1.36 -10.61 6.05
N LYS A 234 -0.56 -11.68 5.91
CA LYS A 234 -0.63 -12.58 4.75
C LYS A 234 -2.00 -13.26 4.61
N ASP A 235 -2.51 -13.83 5.69
CA ASP A 235 -3.79 -14.53 5.68
C ASP A 235 -4.96 -13.54 5.47
N ALA A 236 -4.88 -12.34 6.06
CA ALA A 236 -5.89 -11.29 5.89
C ALA A 236 -5.96 -10.78 4.44
N ASP A 237 -4.79 -10.60 3.80
CA ASP A 237 -4.72 -10.19 2.39
C ASP A 237 -5.35 -11.25 1.47
N ALA A 238 -5.01 -12.52 1.66
CA ALA A 238 -5.60 -13.62 0.91
C ALA A 238 -7.14 -13.71 1.11
N THR A 239 -7.61 -13.47 2.34
CA THR A 239 -9.03 -13.50 2.67
C THR A 239 -9.80 -12.34 2.03
N LEU A 240 -9.22 -11.13 2.11
CA LEU A 240 -9.79 -9.91 1.52
C LEU A 240 -9.87 -10.02 0.00
N ALA A 241 -8.79 -10.47 -0.65
CA ALA A 241 -8.74 -10.62 -2.10
C ALA A 241 -9.83 -11.58 -2.61
N LEU A 242 -10.11 -12.66 -1.87
CA LEU A 242 -11.15 -13.62 -2.27
C LEU A 242 -12.56 -13.10 -2.04
N VAL A 243 -12.84 -12.49 -0.85
CA VAL A 243 -14.21 -12.03 -0.55
C VAL A 243 -14.68 -10.93 -1.50
N LYS A 244 -13.77 -10.10 -1.98
CA LYS A 244 -14.05 -9.04 -2.96
C LYS A 244 -14.53 -9.55 -4.32
N LYS A 245 -14.28 -10.81 -4.67
CA LYS A 245 -14.73 -11.40 -5.94
C LYS A 245 -16.25 -11.65 -5.99
N PHE A 246 -16.97 -11.44 -4.89
CA PHE A 246 -18.40 -11.72 -4.78
C PHE A 246 -19.23 -10.45 -4.67
N ASP A 247 -20.23 -10.31 -5.55
CA ASP A 247 -21.20 -9.20 -5.54
C ASP A 247 -22.36 -9.47 -4.58
N THR A 248 -22.75 -10.74 -4.41
CA THR A 248 -23.74 -11.19 -3.42
C THR A 248 -23.17 -11.19 -2.01
N PRO A 249 -24.00 -11.19 -0.93
CA PRO A 249 -23.48 -11.38 0.42
C PRO A 249 -22.60 -12.62 0.50
N ALA A 250 -21.35 -12.46 0.91
CA ALA A 250 -20.35 -13.52 0.95
C ALA A 250 -19.48 -13.45 2.19
N ALA A 251 -19.11 -14.63 2.68
CA ALA A 251 -18.16 -14.83 3.75
C ALA A 251 -17.05 -15.79 3.31
N VAL A 252 -15.83 -15.46 3.65
CA VAL A 252 -14.63 -16.25 3.33
C VAL A 252 -13.84 -16.49 4.61
N ALA A 253 -13.54 -17.75 4.91
CA ALA A 253 -12.66 -18.16 5.97
C ALA A 253 -11.35 -18.69 5.39
N VAL A 254 -10.21 -18.18 5.87
CA VAL A 254 -8.87 -18.56 5.41
C VAL A 254 -8.02 -19.01 6.60
N LYS A 255 -7.18 -19.99 6.35
CA LYS A 255 -6.12 -20.44 7.23
C LYS A 255 -4.89 -20.83 6.43
N HIS A 256 -3.73 -20.27 6.78
CA HIS A 256 -2.47 -20.49 6.07
C HIS A 256 -2.55 -20.15 4.56
N MET A 257 -3.15 -18.98 4.28
CA MET A 257 -3.36 -18.42 2.93
C MET A 257 -4.27 -19.25 2.00
N ASN A 258 -4.89 -20.33 2.48
CA ASN A 258 -5.86 -21.09 1.71
C ASN A 258 -7.27 -20.91 2.29
N PRO A 259 -8.29 -20.78 1.46
CA PRO A 259 -9.67 -20.82 1.94
C PRO A 259 -9.95 -22.20 2.54
N CYS A 260 -10.54 -22.23 3.73
CA CYS A 260 -11.10 -23.43 4.33
C CYS A 260 -12.63 -23.46 4.19
N GLY A 261 -13.27 -22.30 4.09
CA GLY A 261 -14.69 -22.19 3.84
C GLY A 261 -15.06 -20.92 3.10
N VAL A 262 -15.90 -21.04 2.07
CA VAL A 262 -16.48 -19.93 1.32
C VAL A 262 -17.97 -20.16 1.22
N GLY A 263 -18.76 -19.17 1.61
CA GLY A 263 -20.22 -19.23 1.55
C GLY A 263 -20.80 -17.94 0.99
N ILE A 264 -21.89 -18.08 0.25
CA ILE A 264 -22.75 -17.00 -0.23
C ILE A 264 -24.17 -17.21 0.27
N GLY A 265 -24.99 -16.17 0.31
CA GLY A 265 -26.37 -16.26 0.74
C GLY A 265 -27.15 -14.99 0.44
N ASP A 266 -28.45 -15.00 0.78
CA ASP A 266 -29.31 -13.81 0.67
C ASP A 266 -28.97 -12.76 1.73
N THR A 267 -28.48 -13.21 2.87
CA THR A 267 -28.00 -12.36 3.97
C THR A 267 -26.55 -12.72 4.33
N ILE A 268 -25.87 -11.81 5.02
CA ILE A 268 -24.49 -12.03 5.43
C ILE A 268 -24.37 -13.10 6.53
N GLU A 269 -25.40 -13.25 7.35
CA GLU A 269 -25.51 -14.31 8.36
C GLU A 269 -25.58 -15.69 7.71
N GLN A 270 -26.39 -15.84 6.65
CA GLN A 270 -26.46 -17.08 5.86
C GLN A 270 -25.14 -17.38 5.17
N ALA A 271 -24.53 -16.36 4.54
CA ALA A 271 -23.24 -16.50 3.91
C ALA A 271 -22.15 -16.97 4.88
N PHE A 272 -22.13 -16.41 6.09
CA PHE A 272 -21.20 -16.85 7.13
C PHE A 272 -21.51 -18.27 7.63
N GLN A 273 -22.79 -18.60 7.82
CA GLN A 273 -23.18 -19.96 8.23
C GLN A 273 -22.70 -21.01 7.21
N HIS A 274 -22.88 -20.75 5.90
CA HIS A 274 -22.41 -21.62 4.84
C HIS A 274 -20.86 -21.73 4.84
N ALA A 275 -20.14 -20.60 5.01
CA ALA A 275 -18.69 -20.63 5.11
C ALA A 275 -18.18 -21.40 6.34
N TYR A 276 -18.90 -21.33 7.45
CA TYR A 276 -18.60 -22.07 8.68
C TYR A 276 -18.86 -23.57 8.51
N GLU A 277 -19.96 -23.94 7.90
CA GLU A 277 -20.34 -25.34 7.66
C GLU A 277 -19.41 -26.04 6.69
N ALA A 278 -18.78 -25.29 5.75
CA ALA A 278 -17.83 -25.82 4.80
C ALA A 278 -16.63 -26.53 5.46
N ASP A 279 -16.09 -25.97 6.55
CA ASP A 279 -15.06 -26.62 7.38
C ASP A 279 -15.04 -25.96 8.77
N SER A 280 -15.95 -26.39 9.63
CA SER A 280 -16.08 -25.90 11.01
C SER A 280 -14.86 -26.18 11.90
N GLN A 281 -14.03 -27.13 11.50
CA GLN A 281 -12.81 -27.49 12.23
C GLN A 281 -11.66 -26.54 11.89
N SER A 282 -11.42 -26.30 10.59
CA SER A 282 -10.26 -25.50 10.15
C SER A 282 -10.45 -24.00 10.36
N ILE A 283 -11.68 -23.49 10.37
CA ILE A 283 -11.99 -22.09 10.64
C ILE A 283 -11.53 -21.63 12.03
N PHE A 284 -11.41 -22.55 13.00
CA PHE A 284 -10.91 -22.27 14.34
C PHE A 284 -9.46 -21.70 14.27
N GLY A 285 -9.27 -20.49 14.80
CA GLY A 285 -8.01 -19.76 14.74
C GLY A 285 -7.69 -19.19 13.35
N GLY A 286 -8.65 -19.19 12.43
CA GLY A 286 -8.54 -18.58 11.10
C GLY A 286 -8.91 -17.10 11.07
N ILE A 287 -8.95 -16.58 9.85
CA ILE A 287 -9.39 -15.22 9.51
C ILE A 287 -10.67 -15.29 8.70
N VAL A 288 -11.62 -14.41 9.03
CA VAL A 288 -12.89 -14.30 8.29
C VAL A 288 -13.01 -12.90 7.67
N ALA A 289 -13.35 -12.86 6.40
CA ALA A 289 -13.73 -11.63 5.70
C ALA A 289 -15.18 -11.71 5.21
N LEU A 290 -15.87 -10.58 5.31
CA LEU A 290 -17.27 -10.38 4.98
C LEU A 290 -17.39 -9.18 4.03
N ASN A 291 -18.19 -9.30 2.97
CA ASN A 291 -18.36 -8.18 2.03
C ASN A 291 -19.60 -7.29 2.35
N ARG A 292 -20.20 -7.48 3.51
CA ARG A 292 -21.30 -6.67 4.08
C ARG A 292 -20.99 -6.28 5.52
N ALA A 293 -21.74 -5.30 6.02
CA ALA A 293 -21.61 -4.86 7.41
C ALA A 293 -21.90 -5.98 8.41
N VAL A 294 -21.12 -6.03 9.49
CA VAL A 294 -21.37 -6.97 10.59
C VAL A 294 -22.53 -6.48 11.44
N THR A 295 -23.60 -7.28 11.45
CA THR A 295 -24.80 -7.08 12.28
C THR A 295 -24.59 -7.61 13.70
N PRO A 296 -25.45 -7.29 14.68
CA PRO A 296 -25.37 -7.88 16.01
C PRO A 296 -25.54 -9.41 15.97
N GLU A 297 -26.45 -9.92 15.14
CA GLU A 297 -26.77 -11.34 14.98
C GLU A 297 -25.54 -12.10 14.45
N LEU A 298 -24.88 -11.57 13.42
CA LEU A 298 -23.64 -12.13 12.91
C LEU A 298 -22.51 -12.04 13.94
N ALA A 299 -22.43 -10.95 14.71
CA ALA A 299 -21.41 -10.79 15.74
C ALA A 299 -21.51 -11.86 16.84
N GLU A 300 -22.72 -12.29 17.23
CA GLU A 300 -22.90 -13.42 18.17
C GLU A 300 -22.39 -14.73 17.59
N GLN A 301 -22.64 -15.01 16.31
CA GLN A 301 -22.09 -16.18 15.61
C GLN A 301 -20.56 -16.16 15.60
N LEU A 302 -19.96 -15.04 15.17
CA LEU A 302 -18.51 -14.84 15.15
C LEU A 302 -17.87 -14.90 16.55
N TYR A 303 -18.59 -14.40 17.55
CA TYR A 303 -18.15 -14.44 18.95
C TYR A 303 -18.07 -15.86 19.49
N SER A 304 -18.90 -16.79 19.05
CA SER A 304 -18.89 -18.19 19.50
C SER A 304 -17.61 -18.95 19.08
N ILE A 305 -16.89 -18.48 18.06
CA ILE A 305 -15.73 -19.15 17.46
C ILE A 305 -14.44 -18.40 17.85
N PHE A 306 -13.35 -19.13 18.06
CA PHE A 306 -12.03 -18.50 18.18
C PHE A 306 -11.52 -18.09 16.79
N LEU A 307 -11.45 -16.77 16.53
CA LEU A 307 -10.92 -16.17 15.31
C LEU A 307 -9.78 -15.22 15.63
N GLU A 308 -8.79 -15.14 14.75
CA GLU A 308 -7.65 -14.25 14.88
C GLU A 308 -7.97 -12.83 14.36
N VAL A 309 -8.62 -12.73 13.19
CA VAL A 309 -8.96 -11.48 12.52
C VAL A 309 -10.37 -11.59 11.89
N ILE A 310 -11.14 -10.52 11.99
CA ILE A 310 -12.41 -10.34 11.27
C ILE A 310 -12.31 -9.07 10.44
N ILE A 311 -12.63 -9.20 9.14
CA ILE A 311 -12.55 -8.12 8.16
C ILE A 311 -13.94 -7.85 7.61
N ALA A 312 -14.36 -6.58 7.60
CA ALA A 312 -15.63 -6.18 7.03
C ALA A 312 -15.61 -4.72 6.56
N PRO A 313 -16.53 -4.30 5.66
CA PRO A 313 -16.62 -2.91 5.25
C PRO A 313 -17.12 -1.99 6.38
N LYS A 314 -17.85 -2.55 7.33
CA LYS A 314 -18.38 -1.82 8.49
C LYS A 314 -18.78 -2.78 9.62
N PHE A 315 -18.70 -2.28 10.83
CA PHE A 315 -19.25 -2.94 12.01
C PHE A 315 -20.29 -2.02 12.64
N THR A 316 -21.48 -2.53 12.99
CA THR A 316 -22.45 -1.74 13.79
C THR A 316 -21.93 -1.58 15.22
N ASP A 317 -22.35 -0.52 15.91
CA ASP A 317 -21.90 -0.26 17.30
C ASP A 317 -22.21 -1.44 18.24
N LYS A 318 -23.38 -2.07 18.06
CA LYS A 318 -23.79 -3.24 18.84
C LYS A 318 -22.85 -4.43 18.53
N ALA A 319 -22.54 -4.69 17.26
CA ALA A 319 -21.62 -5.75 16.88
C ALA A 319 -20.20 -5.53 17.44
N LEU A 320 -19.72 -4.28 17.41
CA LEU A 320 -18.44 -3.93 18.03
C LEU A 320 -18.42 -4.22 19.53
N ASN A 321 -19.49 -3.87 20.23
CA ASN A 321 -19.58 -4.11 21.68
C ASN A 321 -19.57 -5.61 22.03
N ILE A 322 -20.15 -6.46 21.18
CA ILE A 322 -20.11 -7.92 21.34
C ILE A 322 -18.68 -8.43 21.09
N LEU A 323 -18.09 -8.11 19.93
CA LEU A 323 -16.81 -8.66 19.51
C LEU A 323 -15.62 -8.16 20.36
N LYS A 324 -15.68 -6.93 20.87
CA LYS A 324 -14.65 -6.34 21.74
C LYS A 324 -14.52 -7.05 23.10
N GLN A 325 -15.46 -7.88 23.51
CA GLN A 325 -15.32 -8.71 24.72
C GLN A 325 -14.18 -9.73 24.57
N LYS A 326 -13.81 -10.11 23.32
CA LYS A 326 -12.62 -10.94 23.03
C LYS A 326 -11.39 -10.04 22.85
N LYS A 327 -10.57 -9.91 23.90
CA LYS A 327 -9.41 -8.98 23.95
C LYS A 327 -8.43 -9.08 22.77
N ASN A 328 -8.32 -10.25 22.16
CA ASN A 328 -7.25 -10.54 21.19
C ASN A 328 -7.70 -10.54 19.73
N VAL A 329 -9.01 -10.62 19.45
CA VAL A 329 -9.51 -10.60 18.07
C VAL A 329 -9.26 -9.24 17.43
N ARG A 330 -8.69 -9.24 16.21
CA ARG A 330 -8.46 -8.01 15.45
C ARG A 330 -9.68 -7.76 14.59
N LEU A 331 -10.23 -6.56 14.68
CA LEU A 331 -11.36 -6.11 13.88
C LEU A 331 -10.85 -5.09 12.89
N LEU A 332 -10.93 -5.40 11.58
CA LEU A 332 -10.43 -4.55 10.49
C LEU A 332 -11.61 -4.04 9.67
N GLU A 333 -11.72 -2.72 9.59
CA GLU A 333 -12.66 -2.04 8.69
C GLU A 333 -11.94 -1.64 7.41
N ILE A 334 -12.43 -2.12 6.26
CA ILE A 334 -11.79 -1.94 4.94
C ILE A 334 -12.88 -1.76 3.89
N ASP A 335 -12.71 -0.80 3.01
CA ASP A 335 -13.52 -0.64 1.81
C ASP A 335 -13.34 -1.85 0.86
N MET A 336 -14.44 -2.38 0.32
CA MET A 336 -14.47 -3.57 -0.53
C MET A 336 -14.26 -3.25 -2.02
N THR A 337 -13.92 -2.02 -2.39
CA THR A 337 -13.59 -1.66 -3.78
C THR A 337 -12.42 -2.49 -4.30
N ILE A 338 -12.48 -2.92 -5.55
CA ILE A 338 -11.41 -3.63 -6.25
C ILE A 338 -10.58 -2.62 -7.03
N ASP A 339 -9.27 -2.59 -6.80
CA ASP A 339 -8.32 -1.89 -7.65
C ASP A 339 -7.92 -2.79 -8.82
N SER A 340 -8.14 -2.31 -10.05
CA SER A 340 -7.98 -3.12 -11.28
C SER A 340 -6.53 -3.34 -11.72
N ASN A 341 -5.55 -2.62 -11.17
CA ASN A 341 -4.16 -2.59 -11.65
C ASN A 341 -3.15 -2.98 -10.56
N GLU A 342 -3.44 -4.04 -9.81
CA GLU A 342 -2.50 -4.51 -8.79
C GLU A 342 -1.50 -5.52 -9.38
N GLU A 343 -0.22 -5.26 -9.16
CA GLU A 343 0.87 -6.21 -9.42
C GLU A 343 1.14 -7.08 -8.21
N GLU A 344 1.59 -8.30 -8.44
CA GLU A 344 2.09 -9.23 -7.44
C GLU A 344 3.61 -9.33 -7.52
N PHE A 345 4.28 -9.23 -6.37
CA PHE A 345 5.72 -9.29 -6.23
C PHE A 345 6.11 -10.57 -5.48
N VAL A 346 6.89 -11.41 -6.11
CA VAL A 346 7.45 -12.61 -5.50
C VAL A 346 8.97 -12.46 -5.39
N SER A 347 9.51 -12.51 -4.17
CA SER A 347 10.94 -12.42 -3.95
C SER A 347 11.64 -13.72 -4.37
N VAL A 348 12.71 -13.60 -5.14
CA VAL A 348 13.63 -14.69 -5.49
C VAL A 348 15.06 -14.28 -5.16
N SER A 349 15.98 -15.23 -5.11
CA SER A 349 17.39 -14.90 -4.85
C SER A 349 17.92 -13.95 -5.91
N GLY A 350 18.26 -12.72 -5.48
CA GLY A 350 18.83 -11.69 -6.34
C GLY A 350 17.81 -10.79 -7.06
N GLY A 351 16.49 -10.93 -6.79
CA GLY A 351 15.50 -10.07 -7.44
C GLY A 351 14.06 -10.34 -7.05
N TYR A 352 13.16 -9.79 -7.85
CA TYR A 352 11.71 -9.98 -7.73
C TYR A 352 11.15 -10.43 -9.08
N LEU A 353 10.21 -11.37 -9.04
CA LEU A 353 9.29 -11.62 -10.14
C LEU A 353 8.09 -10.71 -9.96
N VAL A 354 7.65 -10.07 -11.02
CA VAL A 354 6.51 -9.15 -11.03
C VAL A 354 5.52 -9.63 -12.07
N GLN A 355 4.27 -9.74 -11.71
CA GLN A 355 3.17 -10.10 -12.60
C GLN A 355 1.89 -9.38 -12.19
N ASP A 356 0.94 -9.28 -13.11
CA ASP A 356 -0.41 -8.85 -12.78
C ASP A 356 -1.08 -9.88 -11.85
N LYS A 357 -1.92 -9.41 -10.91
CA LYS A 357 -2.77 -10.32 -10.12
C LYS A 357 -3.77 -11.05 -11.01
N ASP A 358 -4.00 -12.33 -10.74
CA ASP A 358 -4.99 -13.15 -11.45
C ASP A 358 -6.42 -12.76 -11.04
N ASN A 359 -6.90 -11.70 -11.69
CA ASN A 359 -8.25 -11.15 -11.52
C ASN A 359 -9.17 -11.49 -12.72
N TYR A 360 -8.69 -12.29 -13.68
CA TYR A 360 -9.47 -12.62 -14.86
C TYR A 360 -10.60 -13.57 -14.52
N VAL A 361 -11.81 -13.19 -14.89
CA VAL A 361 -13.01 -14.01 -14.74
C VAL A 361 -13.49 -14.40 -16.14
N VAL A 362 -13.42 -15.70 -16.45
CA VAL A 362 -13.94 -16.24 -17.72
C VAL A 362 -15.46 -16.08 -17.73
N PRO A 363 -16.04 -15.38 -18.72
CA PRO A 363 -17.49 -15.29 -18.87
C PRO A 363 -18.10 -16.69 -19.14
N LYS A 364 -19.30 -16.95 -18.60
CA LYS A 364 -20.00 -18.22 -18.77
C LYS A 364 -20.18 -18.57 -20.26
N GLU A 365 -20.39 -17.58 -21.11
CA GLU A 365 -20.61 -17.68 -22.55
C GLU A 365 -19.38 -18.19 -23.31
N GLU A 366 -18.19 -18.04 -22.77
CA GLU A 366 -16.93 -18.53 -23.34
C GLU A 366 -16.62 -19.98 -22.91
N MET A 367 -17.28 -20.46 -21.85
CA MET A 367 -17.11 -21.81 -21.34
C MET A 367 -17.82 -22.82 -22.24
N LYS A 368 -17.19 -23.98 -22.47
CA LYS A 368 -17.70 -24.98 -23.40
C LYS A 368 -18.04 -26.29 -22.71
N VAL A 369 -19.26 -26.77 -22.88
CA VAL A 369 -19.63 -28.15 -22.54
C VAL A 369 -18.99 -29.07 -23.56
N VAL A 370 -18.20 -30.05 -23.12
CA VAL A 370 -17.43 -30.95 -23.98
C VAL A 370 -17.91 -32.41 -23.90
N THR A 371 -18.90 -32.69 -23.08
CA THR A 371 -19.50 -34.03 -22.88
C THR A 371 -20.89 -34.11 -23.46
N GLU A 372 -21.39 -35.37 -23.63
CA GLU A 372 -22.75 -35.66 -24.12
C GLU A 372 -23.84 -35.14 -23.15
N VAL A 373 -23.55 -35.19 -21.84
CA VAL A 373 -24.43 -34.65 -20.82
C VAL A 373 -24.07 -33.20 -20.56
N ALA A 374 -25.08 -32.32 -20.54
CA ALA A 374 -24.90 -30.90 -20.19
C ALA A 374 -25.25 -30.67 -18.70
N PRO A 375 -24.60 -29.69 -18.07
CA PRO A 375 -24.93 -29.32 -16.68
C PRO A 375 -26.33 -28.72 -16.56
N THR A 376 -27.01 -28.98 -15.46
CA THR A 376 -28.24 -28.27 -15.05
C THR A 376 -27.89 -26.83 -14.59
N ASP A 377 -28.91 -25.97 -14.45
CA ASP A 377 -28.69 -24.60 -13.95
C ASP A 377 -28.06 -24.59 -12.57
N GLU A 378 -28.47 -25.45 -11.66
CA GLU A 378 -27.93 -25.56 -10.32
C GLU A 378 -26.48 -26.07 -10.32
N GLN A 379 -26.13 -26.98 -11.20
CA GLN A 379 -24.76 -27.42 -11.41
C GLN A 379 -23.89 -26.33 -12.00
N TRP A 380 -24.43 -25.48 -12.90
CA TRP A 380 -23.73 -24.29 -13.38
C TRP A 380 -23.40 -23.31 -12.24
N GLU A 381 -24.36 -23.02 -11.36
CA GLU A 381 -24.14 -22.17 -10.19
C GLU A 381 -23.02 -22.73 -9.29
N ALA A 382 -23.04 -24.04 -9.04
CA ALA A 382 -22.01 -24.72 -8.26
C ALA A 382 -20.62 -24.60 -8.91
N MET A 383 -20.51 -24.83 -10.22
CA MET A 383 -19.26 -24.65 -10.96
C MET A 383 -18.76 -23.22 -10.90
N LEU A 384 -19.62 -22.22 -11.09
CA LEU A 384 -19.24 -20.80 -11.11
C LEU A 384 -18.80 -20.31 -9.73
N LEU A 385 -19.41 -20.79 -8.64
CA LEU A 385 -18.94 -20.50 -7.30
C LEU A 385 -17.53 -21.03 -7.08
N GLY A 386 -17.30 -22.32 -7.35
CA GLY A 386 -15.97 -22.91 -7.20
C GLY A 386 -14.94 -22.29 -8.14
N TRP A 387 -15.33 -21.88 -9.36
CA TRP A 387 -14.46 -21.22 -10.33
C TRP A 387 -13.99 -19.84 -9.85
N LYS A 388 -14.81 -19.09 -9.12
CA LYS A 388 -14.40 -17.84 -8.45
C LYS A 388 -13.41 -18.07 -7.30
N VAL A 389 -13.47 -19.24 -6.65
CA VAL A 389 -12.62 -19.58 -5.49
C VAL A 389 -11.28 -20.16 -5.92
N VAL A 390 -11.23 -20.95 -7.00
CA VAL A 390 -10.04 -21.73 -7.37
C VAL A 390 -8.76 -20.92 -7.58
N PRO A 391 -8.77 -19.67 -8.11
CA PRO A 391 -7.57 -18.84 -8.22
C PRO A 391 -6.94 -18.46 -6.86
N SER A 392 -7.67 -18.67 -5.76
CA SER A 392 -7.22 -18.36 -4.41
C SER A 392 -6.65 -19.57 -3.66
N VAL A 393 -6.66 -20.76 -4.29
CA VAL A 393 -6.17 -22.01 -3.67
C VAL A 393 -4.82 -22.41 -4.26
N LYS A 394 -3.88 -22.80 -3.40
CA LYS A 394 -2.54 -23.23 -3.86
C LYS A 394 -2.62 -24.49 -4.75
N SER A 395 -1.89 -24.41 -5.87
CA SER A 395 -1.79 -25.49 -6.87
C SER A 395 -1.02 -26.73 -6.36
N ASN A 396 -1.28 -27.95 -6.85
CA ASN A 396 -2.49 -28.29 -7.59
C ASN A 396 -3.71 -28.18 -6.68
N ALA A 397 -4.78 -27.60 -7.18
CA ALA A 397 -5.99 -27.34 -6.42
C ALA A 397 -7.21 -28.03 -7.01
N ILE A 398 -8.00 -28.68 -6.16
CA ILE A 398 -9.34 -29.18 -6.46
C ILE A 398 -10.30 -28.64 -5.41
N ILE A 399 -11.40 -28.09 -5.86
CA ILE A 399 -12.50 -27.61 -5.01
C ILE A 399 -13.75 -28.41 -5.34
N LEU A 400 -14.47 -28.80 -4.32
CA LEU A 400 -15.85 -29.22 -4.43
C LEU A 400 -16.75 -28.09 -3.94
N SER A 401 -17.78 -27.76 -4.72
CA SER A 401 -18.72 -26.68 -4.38
C SER A 401 -20.14 -27.05 -4.81
N ASN A 402 -21.10 -26.57 -4.04
CA ASN A 402 -22.50 -26.48 -4.46
C ASN A 402 -22.85 -25.02 -4.81
N ASN A 403 -24.10 -24.70 -5.01
CA ASN A 403 -24.56 -23.34 -5.37
C ASN A 403 -24.52 -22.32 -4.21
N LYS A 404 -24.09 -22.72 -3.00
CA LYS A 404 -24.07 -21.87 -1.80
C LYS A 404 -22.70 -21.77 -1.15
N GLN A 405 -21.88 -22.82 -1.26
CA GLN A 405 -20.63 -22.90 -0.52
C GLN A 405 -19.63 -23.86 -1.14
N THR A 406 -18.39 -23.76 -0.72
CA THR A 406 -17.41 -24.85 -0.88
C THR A 406 -17.78 -26.01 0.06
N VAL A 407 -17.60 -27.25 -0.41
CA VAL A 407 -17.93 -28.44 0.39
C VAL A 407 -16.70 -29.31 0.64
N GLY A 408 -15.61 -29.09 -0.09
CA GLY A 408 -14.34 -29.77 0.12
C GLY A 408 -13.23 -29.10 -0.67
N ILE A 409 -12.04 -28.98 -0.09
CA ILE A 409 -10.86 -28.31 -0.74
C ILE A 409 -9.63 -29.18 -0.55
N GLY A 410 -8.98 -29.50 -1.67
CA GLY A 410 -7.64 -30.09 -1.72
C GLY A 410 -6.65 -29.12 -2.34
N ALA A 411 -5.70 -28.61 -1.55
CA ALA A 411 -4.78 -27.54 -1.92
C ALA A 411 -3.32 -28.01 -1.87
N GLY A 412 -2.45 -27.42 -2.72
CA GLY A 412 -1.02 -27.50 -2.60
C GLY A 412 -0.42 -28.90 -2.85
N GLN A 413 -1.03 -29.70 -3.68
CA GLN A 413 -0.59 -31.07 -3.93
C GLN A 413 0.32 -31.17 -5.18
N MET A 414 1.31 -32.07 -5.11
CA MET A 414 2.26 -32.27 -6.22
C MET A 414 1.63 -32.97 -7.44
N ASN A 415 0.47 -33.58 -7.27
CA ASN A 415 -0.30 -34.14 -8.38
C ASN A 415 -1.82 -33.87 -8.19
N ARG A 416 -2.54 -33.85 -9.29
CA ARG A 416 -3.93 -33.44 -9.32
C ARG A 416 -4.86 -34.47 -8.67
N VAL A 417 -4.61 -35.75 -8.90
CA VAL A 417 -5.40 -36.82 -8.28
C VAL A 417 -5.27 -36.82 -6.75
N GLY A 418 -4.11 -36.43 -6.23
CA GLY A 418 -3.90 -36.24 -4.79
C GLY A 418 -4.74 -35.09 -4.23
N ALA A 419 -4.81 -33.96 -4.93
CA ALA A 419 -5.67 -32.86 -4.57
C ALA A 419 -7.16 -33.28 -4.59
N ALA A 420 -7.57 -34.05 -5.62
CA ALA A 420 -8.93 -34.57 -5.70
C ALA A 420 -9.28 -35.52 -4.55
N LYS A 421 -8.38 -36.44 -4.17
CA LYS A 421 -8.57 -37.31 -3.03
C LYS A 421 -8.83 -36.52 -1.75
N ILE A 422 -8.00 -35.52 -1.46
CA ILE A 422 -8.15 -34.70 -0.27
C ILE A 422 -9.49 -33.94 -0.28
N ALA A 423 -9.85 -33.33 -1.41
CA ALA A 423 -11.12 -32.61 -1.54
C ALA A 423 -12.32 -33.55 -1.29
N LEU A 424 -12.32 -34.75 -1.87
CA LEU A 424 -13.37 -35.75 -1.73
C LEU A 424 -13.47 -36.32 -0.31
N GLU A 425 -12.33 -36.64 0.31
CA GLU A 425 -12.28 -37.15 1.70
C GLU A 425 -12.75 -36.12 2.74
N ARG A 426 -12.58 -34.82 2.44
CA ARG A 426 -12.99 -33.73 3.33
C ARG A 426 -14.38 -33.18 3.02
N ALA A 427 -15.02 -33.67 1.96
CA ALA A 427 -16.33 -33.19 1.57
C ALA A 427 -17.36 -33.42 2.67
N ILE A 428 -18.08 -32.34 3.04
CA ILE A 428 -19.16 -32.40 4.03
C ILE A 428 -20.42 -33.06 3.47
N GLU A 429 -20.57 -33.01 2.14
CA GLU A 429 -21.62 -33.67 1.39
C GLU A 429 -21.14 -33.97 -0.05
N ILE A 430 -21.70 -35.00 -0.67
CA ILE A 430 -21.57 -35.26 -2.12
C ILE A 430 -22.94 -35.68 -2.61
N ASN A 431 -23.46 -34.93 -3.58
CA ASN A 431 -24.73 -35.19 -4.24
C ASN A 431 -24.67 -34.71 -5.72
N ASP A 432 -25.74 -34.88 -6.48
CA ASP A 432 -25.77 -34.55 -7.92
C ASP A 432 -25.55 -33.05 -8.23
N HIS A 433 -25.63 -32.15 -7.23
CA HIS A 433 -25.45 -30.70 -7.35
C HIS A 433 -24.05 -30.23 -6.98
N VAL A 434 -23.17 -31.14 -6.54
CA VAL A 434 -21.80 -30.82 -6.21
C VAL A 434 -20.92 -30.87 -7.47
N ALA A 435 -20.24 -29.77 -7.76
CA ALA A 435 -19.28 -29.66 -8.86
C ALA A 435 -17.85 -29.86 -8.36
N LEU A 436 -17.02 -30.57 -9.14
CA LEU A 436 -15.58 -30.63 -8.97
C LEU A 436 -14.92 -29.58 -9.89
N VAL A 437 -14.12 -28.71 -9.30
CA VAL A 437 -13.47 -27.56 -9.93
C VAL A 437 -11.96 -27.72 -9.84
N SER A 438 -11.26 -27.61 -10.99
CA SER A 438 -9.81 -27.79 -11.06
C SER A 438 -9.10 -26.53 -11.57
N ASP A 439 -8.00 -26.13 -10.92
CA ASP A 439 -7.16 -25.00 -11.32
C ASP A 439 -6.37 -25.23 -12.62
N GLY A 440 -6.23 -26.47 -13.05
CA GLY A 440 -5.50 -26.87 -14.26
C GLY A 440 -6.15 -28.07 -14.94
N PHE A 441 -5.68 -28.39 -16.15
CA PHE A 441 -6.19 -29.52 -16.93
C PHE A 441 -5.91 -30.88 -16.27
N PHE A 442 -6.68 -31.89 -16.66
CA PHE A 442 -6.42 -33.27 -16.29
C PHE A 442 -5.42 -33.91 -17.24
N PRO A 443 -4.27 -34.40 -16.77
CA PRO A 443 -3.29 -35.04 -17.63
C PRO A 443 -3.75 -36.42 -18.13
N MET A 444 -4.67 -37.07 -17.41
CA MET A 444 -5.25 -38.38 -17.68
C MET A 444 -6.66 -38.47 -17.10
N GLY A 445 -7.42 -39.54 -17.47
CA GLY A 445 -8.79 -39.75 -16.96
C GLY A 445 -8.91 -40.21 -15.48
N ASP A 446 -7.79 -40.43 -14.80
CA ASP A 446 -7.76 -40.96 -13.43
C ASP A 446 -8.49 -40.06 -12.38
N THR A 447 -8.38 -38.75 -12.52
CA THR A 447 -9.09 -37.79 -11.65
C THR A 447 -10.59 -37.82 -11.91
N VAL A 448 -11.00 -37.98 -13.17
CA VAL A 448 -12.41 -38.11 -13.58
C VAL A 448 -12.98 -39.41 -13.05
N GLU A 449 -12.24 -40.53 -13.19
CA GLU A 449 -12.67 -41.84 -12.69
C GLU A 449 -12.84 -41.80 -11.17
N LEU A 450 -11.91 -41.18 -10.43
CA LEU A 450 -11.99 -41.00 -9.00
C LEU A 450 -13.23 -40.16 -8.59
N ALA A 451 -13.52 -39.07 -9.31
CA ALA A 451 -14.69 -38.23 -9.10
C ALA A 451 -15.99 -39.04 -9.34
N ALA A 452 -16.05 -39.85 -10.40
CA ALA A 452 -17.17 -40.72 -10.68
C ALA A 452 -17.44 -41.76 -9.59
N GLN A 453 -16.39 -42.39 -9.04
CA GLN A 453 -16.47 -43.34 -7.92
C GLN A 453 -17.06 -42.73 -6.66
N HIS A 454 -16.92 -41.42 -6.47
CA HIS A 454 -17.47 -40.69 -5.34
C HIS A 454 -18.81 -40.02 -5.63
N GLY A 455 -19.39 -40.26 -6.79
CA GLY A 455 -20.73 -39.75 -7.17
C GLY A 455 -20.76 -38.33 -7.72
N ILE A 456 -19.63 -37.73 -8.05
CA ILE A 456 -19.57 -36.41 -8.73
C ILE A 456 -20.18 -36.53 -10.11
N LYS A 457 -21.09 -35.61 -10.45
CA LYS A 457 -21.79 -35.54 -11.76
C LYS A 457 -21.40 -34.35 -12.61
N THR A 458 -20.57 -33.44 -12.07
CA THR A 458 -20.24 -32.19 -12.76
C THR A 458 -18.80 -31.81 -12.51
N ILE A 459 -18.10 -31.49 -13.59
CA ILE A 459 -16.66 -31.09 -13.55
C ILE A 459 -16.46 -29.84 -14.40
N ILE A 460 -15.66 -28.89 -13.87
CA ILE A 460 -15.15 -27.75 -14.62
C ILE A 460 -13.62 -27.69 -14.49
N GLN A 461 -12.93 -27.50 -15.62
CA GLN A 461 -11.48 -27.47 -15.72
C GLN A 461 -11.03 -26.64 -16.94
N PRO A 462 -9.76 -26.21 -17.00
CA PRO A 462 -9.26 -25.40 -18.12
C PRO A 462 -9.29 -26.08 -19.48
N GLY A 463 -9.05 -27.38 -19.57
CA GLY A 463 -8.69 -28.06 -20.84
C GLY A 463 -7.27 -27.70 -21.31
N GLY A 464 -6.91 -28.15 -22.52
CA GLY A 464 -5.62 -27.86 -23.14
C GLY A 464 -4.55 -28.96 -22.93
N SER A 465 -4.92 -30.13 -22.41
CA SER A 465 -4.08 -31.33 -22.42
C SER A 465 -4.09 -32.01 -23.78
N ILE A 466 -2.96 -32.58 -24.19
CA ILE A 466 -2.88 -33.47 -25.35
C ILE A 466 -3.85 -34.67 -25.19
N LYS A 467 -4.16 -35.02 -23.93
CA LYS A 467 -5.04 -36.15 -23.58
C LYS A 467 -6.42 -35.73 -23.05
N ASP A 468 -6.88 -34.52 -23.40
CA ASP A 468 -8.22 -34.07 -23.00
C ASP A 468 -9.30 -35.06 -23.39
N GLN A 469 -9.15 -35.74 -24.55
CA GLN A 469 -10.10 -36.72 -25.00
C GLN A 469 -10.24 -37.90 -24.05
N ASP A 470 -9.15 -38.38 -23.41
CA ASP A 470 -9.21 -39.48 -22.43
C ASP A 470 -10.10 -39.08 -21.23
N SER A 471 -10.01 -37.82 -20.78
CA SER A 471 -10.82 -37.28 -19.68
C SER A 471 -12.30 -37.09 -20.11
N ILE A 472 -12.53 -36.63 -21.32
CA ILE A 472 -13.88 -36.45 -21.89
C ILE A 472 -14.57 -37.81 -22.06
N ASP A 473 -13.88 -38.82 -22.63
CA ASP A 473 -14.42 -40.18 -22.80
C ASP A 473 -14.74 -40.81 -21.45
N MET A 474 -13.87 -40.60 -20.45
CA MET A 474 -14.14 -41.08 -19.08
C MET A 474 -15.37 -40.41 -18.47
N ALA A 475 -15.52 -39.08 -18.67
CA ALA A 475 -16.70 -38.35 -18.21
C ALA A 475 -17.96 -38.83 -18.87
N ASN A 476 -17.98 -39.04 -20.21
CA ASN A 476 -19.12 -39.59 -20.97
C ASN A 476 -19.48 -40.98 -20.46
N LYS A 477 -18.50 -41.86 -20.27
CA LYS A 477 -18.70 -43.22 -19.74
C LYS A 477 -19.44 -43.22 -18.41
N HIS A 478 -19.23 -42.23 -17.55
CA HIS A 478 -19.86 -42.14 -16.23
C HIS A 478 -21.04 -41.15 -16.17
N GLY A 479 -21.46 -40.57 -17.31
CA GLY A 479 -22.56 -39.63 -17.39
C GLY A 479 -22.28 -38.33 -16.63
N ILE A 480 -21.02 -37.88 -16.63
CA ILE A 480 -20.57 -36.64 -16.00
C ILE A 480 -20.61 -35.50 -16.99
N ALA A 481 -21.23 -34.38 -16.63
CA ALA A 481 -21.14 -33.13 -17.39
C ALA A 481 -19.79 -32.46 -17.17
N MET A 482 -19.02 -32.25 -18.26
CA MET A 482 -17.73 -31.57 -18.17
C MET A 482 -17.71 -30.26 -18.95
N VAL A 483 -17.22 -29.22 -18.32
CA VAL A 483 -17.06 -27.87 -18.87
C VAL A 483 -15.58 -27.53 -18.95
N VAL A 484 -15.14 -26.95 -20.07
CA VAL A 484 -13.78 -26.40 -20.23
C VAL A 484 -13.83 -24.90 -20.39
N THR A 485 -12.88 -24.20 -19.72
CA THR A 485 -12.84 -22.74 -19.67
C THR A 485 -11.77 -22.11 -20.56
N GLY A 486 -10.79 -22.89 -21.04
CA GLY A 486 -9.65 -22.39 -21.81
C GLY A 486 -8.63 -21.60 -20.97
N THR A 487 -8.90 -21.35 -19.71
CA THR A 487 -8.04 -20.53 -18.82
C THR A 487 -7.69 -21.31 -17.55
N ARG A 488 -6.41 -21.38 -17.22
CA ARG A 488 -5.93 -22.00 -15.96
C ARG A 488 -5.64 -20.94 -14.90
N HIS A 489 -5.70 -21.35 -13.63
CA HIS A 489 -5.49 -20.48 -12.48
C HIS A 489 -4.48 -21.06 -11.49
N PHE A 490 -3.20 -21.13 -11.89
CA PHE A 490 -2.16 -21.62 -11.00
C PHE A 490 -1.77 -20.56 -9.97
N LYS A 491 -1.60 -21.01 -8.71
CA LYS A 491 -1.10 -20.22 -7.58
C LYS A 491 -0.05 -21.02 -6.81
N HIS A 492 1.14 -20.50 -6.72
CA HIS A 492 2.28 -21.14 -6.02
C HIS A 492 2.68 -20.45 -4.72
#